data_0b9a8c32b3d458a3eae00c6486e344fc
#
_entry.id   0b9a8c32b3d458a3eae00c6486e344fc
#
_cell.length_a   1.000
_cell.length_b   1.000
_cell.length_c   1.000
_cell.angle_alpha   90.00
_cell.angle_beta   90.00
_cell.angle_gamma   90.00
#
_symmetry.space_group_name_H-M   'P 1'
#
loop_
_entity.id
_entity.type
_entity.pdbx_description
1 polymer ?
#
loop_
_entity_poly.entity_id
_entity_poly.type
_entity_poly.pdbx_seq_one_letter_code
_entity_poly.pdbx_strand_id
1 'polypeptide(L)'
;MARSTSSTLPTSSVDPGLTEAATRIIQKLLGRFEGSVALRLWNDVTHSFGKCADRVAPSFTLVLRDPAVLRDLVLKRGPIPLADAYFHGRLDVEGDLYAALGLKHHLQNLTLTGRERVGLLMDALRLAFKPARKIAPAGFVATTRQFTHDHSLESDRAAISHHYDVSNDFYKLFLDERMVYSCAYFHTPDDSLETAQAQKLDHICRKLRLQPGERFLDIGCGWGAMVIWAAKHYGVHAHGITLSKEQLAEANARIAAEGLQDRVKVELRDYRALEGEGVYDKISSVGMFEHVGLANLAQYNATVHRVLKPNGLFLNHGITHEEDGWQKTVDTEFINRYVFPDGELDRVSHVQSGMEAARFEIQDVENLRIHYARTLRHWVSRLESHHDEATMHVSEATYRVWRLYMAASALEFESGGTGIYQILASRRPDARPYSQPVPLTRQDLYV
;
A
#
# COMPACT_ATOMS: atom_id res chain seq x y z
N MET A 1 24.80 46.53 13.42
CA MET A 1 24.47 46.05 14.76
C MET A 1 23.01 45.62 14.74
N ALA A 2 22.74 44.35 14.45
CA ALA A 2 21.41 43.76 14.49
C ALA A 2 21.38 42.81 15.70
N ARG A 3 20.50 43.10 16.65
CA ARG A 3 20.32 42.30 17.87
C ARG A 3 19.52 41.05 17.48
N SER A 4 20.13 39.89 17.62
CA SER A 4 19.49 38.58 17.63
C SER A 4 18.66 38.46 18.91
N THR A 5 17.33 38.45 18.78
CA THR A 5 16.41 38.07 19.84
C THR A 5 16.21 36.57 19.80
N SER A 6 17.00 35.86 20.58
CA SER A 6 16.73 34.43 20.91
C SER A 6 15.46 34.37 21.75
N SER A 7 14.35 33.89 21.16
CA SER A 7 13.12 33.57 21.90
C SER A 7 13.33 32.21 22.58
N THR A 8 13.77 32.19 23.80
CA THR A 8 13.67 31.04 24.69
C THR A 8 12.19 30.78 24.99
N LEU A 9 11.65 29.70 24.46
CA LEU A 9 10.32 29.16 24.85
C LEU A 9 10.36 28.86 26.37
N PRO A 10 9.29 29.17 27.13
CA PRO A 10 9.27 28.92 28.57
C PRO A 10 9.31 27.42 28.82
N THR A 11 10.30 26.95 29.58
CA THR A 11 10.35 25.62 30.17
C THR A 11 9.16 25.47 31.12
N SER A 12 8.05 24.87 30.64
CA SER A 12 6.94 24.50 31.50
C SER A 12 7.50 23.54 32.58
N SER A 13 7.28 23.86 33.85
CA SER A 13 7.60 22.99 34.99
C SER A 13 7.07 21.61 34.76
N VAL A 14 7.96 20.66 34.46
CA VAL A 14 7.61 19.25 34.23
C VAL A 14 7.18 18.69 35.59
N ASP A 15 5.94 18.22 35.67
CA ASP A 15 5.42 17.55 36.86
C ASP A 15 6.15 16.21 37.06
N PRO A 16 6.96 16.04 38.11
CA PRO A 16 7.74 14.82 38.34
C PRO A 16 6.84 13.57 38.42
N GLY A 17 5.62 13.71 38.92
CA GLY A 17 4.68 12.60 39.06
C GLY A 17 4.21 12.04 37.71
N LEU A 18 4.14 12.88 36.65
CA LEU A 18 3.81 12.42 35.30
C LEU A 18 4.95 11.60 34.69
N THR A 19 6.19 12.06 34.86
CA THR A 19 7.39 11.34 34.37
C THR A 19 7.52 9.97 35.05
N GLU A 20 7.30 9.90 36.36
CA GLU A 20 7.32 8.62 37.08
C GLU A 20 6.22 7.67 36.62
N ALA A 21 4.98 8.17 36.42
CA ALA A 21 3.88 7.35 35.93
C ALA A 21 4.20 6.80 34.52
N ALA A 22 4.72 7.66 33.61
CA ALA A 22 5.15 7.26 32.28
C ALA A 22 6.25 6.19 32.35
N THR A 23 7.29 6.38 33.16
CA THR A 23 8.40 5.43 33.35
C THR A 23 7.85 4.05 33.80
N ARG A 24 6.91 4.02 34.76
CA ARG A 24 6.30 2.75 35.21
C ARG A 24 5.49 2.07 34.11
N ILE A 25 4.75 2.83 33.31
CA ILE A 25 4.01 2.28 32.14
C ILE A 25 5.00 1.65 31.17
N ILE A 26 6.00 2.40 30.77
CA ILE A 26 7.00 1.97 29.78
C ILE A 26 7.74 0.71 30.27
N GLN A 27 8.14 0.69 31.55
CA GLN A 27 8.84 -0.44 32.13
C GLN A 27 8.00 -1.71 32.15
N LYS A 28 6.68 -1.60 32.37
CA LYS A 28 5.75 -2.74 32.29
C LYS A 28 5.54 -3.21 30.86
N LEU A 29 5.49 -2.30 29.88
CA LEU A 29 5.27 -2.62 28.50
C LEU A 29 6.53 -3.14 27.79
N LEU A 30 7.70 -2.55 28.06
CA LEU A 30 8.95 -2.82 27.34
C LEU A 30 10.03 -3.52 28.17
N GLY A 31 9.83 -3.70 29.47
CA GLY A 31 10.85 -4.31 30.36
C GLY A 31 11.22 -5.76 30.00
N ARG A 32 10.36 -6.45 29.22
CA ARG A 32 10.60 -7.80 28.71
C ARG A 32 10.88 -7.83 27.19
N PHE A 33 11.12 -6.68 26.59
CA PHE A 33 11.41 -6.59 25.17
C PHE A 33 12.84 -7.10 24.86
N GLU A 34 12.95 -8.05 23.96
CA GLU A 34 14.24 -8.69 23.60
C GLU A 34 15.03 -7.90 22.54
N GLY A 35 14.42 -6.90 21.91
CA GLY A 35 15.07 -6.03 20.93
C GLY A 35 15.93 -4.93 21.57
N SER A 36 16.26 -3.91 20.78
CA SER A 36 17.02 -2.73 21.23
C SER A 36 16.21 -1.48 20.93
N VAL A 37 15.67 -0.83 21.96
CA VAL A 37 14.83 0.37 21.85
C VAL A 37 15.18 1.43 22.88
N ALA A 38 15.22 2.69 22.43
CA ALA A 38 15.20 3.85 23.32
C ALA A 38 13.81 4.52 23.25
N LEU A 39 13.41 5.13 24.36
CA LEU A 39 12.17 5.88 24.45
C LEU A 39 12.46 7.22 25.11
N ARG A 40 12.31 8.30 24.32
CA ARG A 40 12.53 9.69 24.77
C ARG A 40 11.18 10.33 25.07
N LEU A 41 11.06 10.84 26.30
CA LEU A 41 9.85 11.50 26.78
C LEU A 41 9.85 12.99 26.38
N TRP A 42 8.72 13.65 26.56
CA TRP A 42 8.47 15.09 26.32
C TRP A 42 9.36 16.05 27.13
N ASN A 43 10.11 15.56 28.10
CA ASN A 43 11.07 16.29 28.94
C ASN A 43 12.51 15.86 28.67
N ASP A 44 12.77 15.25 27.52
CA ASP A 44 14.05 14.75 27.04
C ASP A 44 14.69 13.62 27.88
N VAL A 45 13.98 13.11 28.92
CA VAL A 45 14.40 11.91 29.64
C VAL A 45 14.30 10.70 28.71
N THR A 46 15.41 9.98 28.57
CA THR A 46 15.47 8.78 27.70
C THR A 46 15.64 7.53 28.56
N HIS A 47 14.83 6.53 28.23
CA HIS A 47 14.92 5.18 28.81
C HIS A 47 15.33 4.19 27.73
N SER A 48 16.24 3.28 28.04
CA SER A 48 16.70 2.22 27.12
C SER A 48 16.25 0.85 27.62
N PHE A 49 15.81 -0.01 26.70
CA PHE A 49 15.28 -1.34 27.00
C PHE A 49 15.88 -2.41 26.10
N GLY A 50 15.84 -3.65 26.59
CA GLY A 50 16.36 -4.81 25.89
C GLY A 50 17.90 -4.75 25.79
N LYS A 51 18.46 -5.23 24.69
CA LYS A 51 19.93 -5.27 24.44
C LYS A 51 20.59 -3.90 24.44
N CYS A 52 19.82 -2.82 24.37
CA CYS A 52 20.32 -1.45 24.47
C CYS A 52 20.86 -1.09 25.88
N ALA A 53 20.41 -1.82 26.92
CA ALA A 53 20.94 -1.67 28.27
C ALA A 53 22.44 -2.05 28.39
N ASP A 54 22.94 -2.85 27.45
CA ASP A 54 24.31 -3.39 27.41
C ASP A 54 25.28 -2.57 26.53
N ARG A 55 25.05 -1.26 26.34
CA ARG A 55 25.88 -0.33 25.54
C ARG A 55 25.80 -0.50 24.00
N VAL A 56 24.81 -1.22 23.49
CA VAL A 56 24.52 -1.27 22.06
C VAL A 56 23.61 -0.09 21.69
N ALA A 57 23.89 0.59 20.59
CA ALA A 57 23.02 1.66 20.10
C ALA A 57 21.59 1.12 19.85
N PRO A 58 20.53 1.88 20.19
CA PRO A 58 19.17 1.47 19.92
C PRO A 58 18.94 1.34 18.41
N SER A 59 18.21 0.30 17.98
CA SER A 59 17.79 0.16 16.58
C SER A 59 16.87 1.31 16.18
N PHE A 60 16.06 1.79 17.14
CA PHE A 60 15.19 2.94 16.95
C PHE A 60 14.92 3.64 18.29
N THR A 61 14.49 4.88 18.21
CA THR A 61 14.03 5.68 19.37
C THR A 61 12.57 6.10 19.14
N LEU A 62 11.69 5.74 20.06
CA LEU A 62 10.35 6.32 20.12
C LEU A 62 10.41 7.65 20.86
N VAL A 63 9.95 8.72 20.21
CA VAL A 63 9.92 10.07 20.77
C VAL A 63 8.48 10.42 21.15
N LEU A 64 8.19 10.44 22.43
CA LEU A 64 6.89 10.83 22.97
C LEU A 64 6.86 12.32 23.28
N ARG A 65 6.16 13.09 22.47
CA ARG A 65 6.00 14.55 22.63
C ARG A 65 4.82 14.95 23.50
N ASP A 66 3.93 13.98 23.81
CA ASP A 66 2.70 14.18 24.60
C ASP A 66 2.44 12.98 25.52
N PRO A 67 2.30 13.18 26.85
CA PRO A 67 1.96 12.11 27.80
C PRO A 67 0.65 11.39 27.48
N ALA A 68 -0.28 12.03 26.78
CA ALA A 68 -1.54 11.43 26.35
C ALA A 68 -1.37 10.22 25.44
N VAL A 69 -0.23 10.07 24.75
CA VAL A 69 0.07 8.91 23.90
C VAL A 69 0.11 7.63 24.75
N LEU A 70 0.81 7.64 25.88
CA LEU A 70 0.88 6.46 26.79
C LEU A 70 -0.48 6.18 27.43
N ARG A 71 -1.21 7.22 27.83
CA ARG A 71 -2.58 7.06 28.32
C ARG A 71 -3.46 6.37 27.29
N ASP A 72 -3.46 6.88 26.05
CA ASP A 72 -4.33 6.36 24.99
C ASP A 72 -3.95 4.93 24.61
N LEU A 73 -2.67 4.57 24.60
CA LEU A 73 -2.19 3.21 24.41
C LEU A 73 -2.78 2.23 25.44
N VAL A 74 -2.82 2.63 26.71
CA VAL A 74 -3.33 1.78 27.79
C VAL A 74 -4.86 1.71 27.82
N LEU A 75 -5.55 2.86 27.62
CA LEU A 75 -7.01 2.94 27.79
C LEU A 75 -7.78 2.51 26.53
N LYS A 76 -7.30 2.82 25.34
CA LYS A 76 -8.03 2.55 24.09
C LYS A 76 -7.71 1.20 23.46
N ARG A 77 -6.66 0.54 23.92
CA ARG A 77 -6.16 -0.76 23.44
C ARG A 77 -6.09 -0.85 21.91
N GLY A 78 -4.93 -1.20 21.38
CA GLY A 78 -4.70 -1.38 19.95
C GLY A 78 -3.71 -0.40 19.34
N PRO A 79 -3.27 -0.61 18.09
CA PRO A 79 -2.27 0.21 17.41
C PRO A 79 -2.82 1.51 16.80
N ILE A 80 -4.13 1.63 16.56
CA ILE A 80 -4.72 2.83 15.94
C ILE A 80 -4.41 4.12 16.71
N PRO A 81 -4.53 4.18 18.07
CA PRO A 81 -4.14 5.36 18.83
C PRO A 81 -2.65 5.74 18.69
N LEU A 82 -1.76 4.76 18.48
CA LEU A 82 -0.34 5.04 18.20
C LEU A 82 -0.13 5.61 16.80
N ALA A 83 -0.82 5.06 15.80
CA ALA A 83 -0.82 5.58 14.44
C ALA A 83 -1.36 7.02 14.41
N ASP A 84 -2.50 7.29 15.04
CA ASP A 84 -3.03 8.64 15.19
C ASP A 84 -2.03 9.59 15.87
N ALA A 85 -1.36 9.14 16.93
CA ALA A 85 -0.34 9.92 17.62
C ALA A 85 0.86 10.23 16.71
N TYR A 86 1.28 9.28 15.89
CA TYR A 86 2.35 9.43 14.92
C TYR A 86 1.96 10.42 13.81
N PHE A 87 0.77 10.30 13.23
CA PHE A 87 0.29 11.21 12.19
C PHE A 87 0.19 12.65 12.68
N HIS A 88 -0.19 12.85 13.94
CA HIS A 88 -0.30 14.17 14.56
C HIS A 88 1.02 14.67 15.20
N GLY A 89 2.15 13.98 15.00
CA GLY A 89 3.44 14.39 15.55
C GLY A 89 3.55 14.33 17.06
N ARG A 90 2.60 13.68 17.76
CA ARG A 90 2.66 13.44 19.22
C ARG A 90 3.57 12.28 19.59
N LEU A 91 3.76 11.35 18.66
CA LEU A 91 4.72 10.27 18.65
C LEU A 91 5.61 10.42 17.42
N ASP A 92 6.90 10.13 17.55
CA ASP A 92 7.83 10.07 16.43
C ASP A 92 8.71 8.83 16.52
N VAL A 93 9.33 8.44 15.39
CA VAL A 93 10.25 7.31 15.28
C VAL A 93 11.54 7.80 14.65
N GLU A 94 12.63 7.78 15.41
CA GLU A 94 13.97 8.02 14.90
C GLU A 94 14.70 6.69 14.73
N GLY A 95 15.40 6.50 13.62
CA GLY A 95 16.07 5.25 13.27
C GLY A 95 15.19 4.29 12.48
N ASP A 96 15.32 2.99 12.72
CA ASP A 96 14.66 1.96 11.93
C ASP A 96 13.15 1.86 12.20
N LEU A 97 12.35 2.35 11.25
CA LEU A 97 10.88 2.29 11.31
C LEU A 97 10.35 0.85 11.29
N TYR A 98 11.01 -0.05 10.56
CA TYR A 98 10.57 -1.45 10.48
C TYR A 98 10.76 -2.18 11.82
N ALA A 99 11.89 -1.91 12.49
CA ALA A 99 12.10 -2.41 13.84
C ALA A 99 11.07 -1.85 14.85
N ALA A 100 10.70 -0.57 14.70
CA ALA A 100 9.66 0.05 15.53
C ALA A 100 8.29 -0.59 15.31
N LEU A 101 7.91 -0.90 14.06
CA LEU A 101 6.67 -1.61 13.72
C LEU A 101 6.67 -3.03 14.31
N GLY A 102 7.82 -3.69 14.44
CA GLY A 102 7.97 -4.99 15.10
C GLY A 102 7.53 -5.01 16.57
N LEU A 103 7.45 -3.84 17.25
CA LEU A 103 6.88 -3.74 18.60
C LEU A 103 5.42 -4.20 18.68
N LYS A 104 4.66 -4.17 17.57
CA LYS A 104 3.29 -4.68 17.50
C LYS A 104 3.22 -6.12 18.03
N HIS A 105 4.09 -6.99 17.56
CA HIS A 105 4.12 -8.40 17.96
C HIS A 105 4.46 -8.58 19.45
N HIS A 106 5.43 -7.78 19.96
CA HIS A 106 5.75 -7.81 21.38
C HIS A 106 4.56 -7.38 22.24
N LEU A 107 3.88 -6.29 21.90
CA LEU A 107 2.74 -5.77 22.65
C LEU A 107 1.52 -6.70 22.59
N GLN A 108 1.28 -7.38 21.45
CA GLN A 108 0.20 -8.35 21.30
C GLN A 108 0.42 -9.60 22.14
N ASN A 109 1.67 -10.06 22.26
CA ASN A 109 2.03 -11.26 23.03
C ASN A 109 2.35 -10.96 24.50
N LEU A 110 2.24 -9.71 24.94
CA LEU A 110 2.57 -9.30 26.29
C LEU A 110 1.52 -9.82 27.29
N THR A 111 1.94 -10.75 28.13
CA THR A 111 1.11 -11.26 29.23
C THR A 111 1.36 -10.46 30.50
N LEU A 112 0.31 -9.81 31.01
CA LEU A 112 0.34 -9.03 32.23
C LEU A 112 -0.49 -9.69 33.32
N THR A 113 0.03 -9.76 34.54
CA THR A 113 -0.71 -10.18 35.72
C THR A 113 -1.83 -9.20 36.07
N GLY A 114 -2.81 -9.65 36.87
CA GLY A 114 -3.92 -8.77 37.32
C GLY A 114 -3.41 -7.51 38.04
N ARG A 115 -2.36 -7.64 38.88
CA ARG A 115 -1.74 -6.49 39.56
C ARG A 115 -1.07 -5.51 38.60
N GLU A 116 -0.37 -6.02 37.60
CA GLU A 116 0.28 -5.17 36.57
C GLU A 116 -0.77 -4.41 35.75
N ARG A 117 -1.89 -5.05 35.38
CA ARG A 117 -3.01 -4.40 34.67
C ARG A 117 -3.64 -3.27 35.46
N VAL A 118 -3.94 -3.52 36.76
CA VAL A 118 -4.48 -2.48 37.67
C VAL A 118 -3.47 -1.32 37.80
N GLY A 119 -2.20 -1.64 38.00
CA GLY A 119 -1.15 -0.61 38.08
C GLY A 119 -0.99 0.22 36.81
N LEU A 120 -1.09 -0.41 35.60
CA LEU A 120 -1.09 0.31 34.31
C LEU A 120 -2.28 1.25 34.21
N LEU A 121 -3.47 0.81 34.59
CA LEU A 121 -4.68 1.62 34.55
C LEU A 121 -4.58 2.83 35.47
N MET A 122 -4.07 2.64 36.70
CA MET A 122 -3.87 3.74 37.66
C MET A 122 -2.84 4.76 37.15
N ASP A 123 -1.72 4.29 36.57
CA ASP A 123 -0.71 5.18 36.00
C ASP A 123 -1.24 5.92 34.78
N ALA A 124 -2.03 5.27 33.90
CA ALA A 124 -2.70 5.90 32.76
C ALA A 124 -3.70 6.98 33.17
N LEU A 125 -4.50 6.72 34.24
CA LEU A 125 -5.43 7.69 34.79
C LEU A 125 -4.73 8.92 35.35
N ARG A 126 -3.53 8.79 35.93
CA ARG A 126 -2.70 9.94 36.34
C ARG A 126 -2.28 10.80 35.16
N LEU A 127 -2.03 10.19 33.98
CA LEU A 127 -1.72 10.92 32.77
C LEU A 127 -2.99 11.58 32.12
N ALA A 128 -4.20 11.22 32.57
CA ALA A 128 -5.44 11.70 31.99
C ALA A 128 -5.81 13.14 32.36
N PHE A 129 -5.24 13.69 33.45
CA PHE A 129 -5.58 15.02 33.96
C PHE A 129 -5.01 16.21 33.15
N LYS A 130 -4.18 15.96 32.11
CA LYS A 130 -3.79 17.01 31.17
C LYS A 130 -4.48 16.81 29.82
N PRO A 131 -5.11 17.87 29.27
CA PRO A 131 -5.70 17.79 27.93
C PRO A 131 -4.61 17.49 26.92
N ALA A 132 -4.89 16.54 26.00
CA ALA A 132 -4.00 16.24 24.89
C ALA A 132 -3.71 17.54 24.11
N ARG A 133 -2.43 17.83 23.86
CA ARG A 133 -2.02 18.98 23.05
C ARG A 133 -2.62 18.78 21.65
N LYS A 134 -3.59 19.63 21.27
CA LYS A 134 -4.11 19.65 19.92
C LYS A 134 -3.05 20.23 18.98
N ILE A 135 -2.15 19.39 18.53
CA ILE A 135 -1.31 19.69 17.38
C ILE A 135 -2.16 19.20 16.20
N ALA A 136 -3.00 20.10 15.67
CA ALA A 136 -3.69 19.82 14.41
C ALA A 136 -2.71 20.21 13.29
N PRO A 137 -2.21 19.27 12.47
CA PRO A 137 -1.58 19.65 11.22
C PRO A 137 -2.67 20.25 10.33
N ALA A 138 -2.44 21.45 9.81
CA ALA A 138 -3.31 22.02 8.80
C ALA A 138 -3.38 21.04 7.61
N GLY A 139 -4.58 20.63 7.20
CA GLY A 139 -4.82 19.87 5.99
C GLY A 139 -5.04 18.36 6.13
N PHE A 140 -4.88 17.75 7.33
CA PHE A 140 -5.23 16.34 7.50
C PHE A 140 -6.73 16.18 7.76
N VAL A 141 -7.46 15.73 6.76
CA VAL A 141 -8.84 15.24 6.91
C VAL A 141 -8.74 13.72 7.03
N ALA A 142 -8.72 13.19 8.26
CA ALA A 142 -9.12 11.80 8.47
C ALA A 142 -10.52 11.70 7.86
N THR A 143 -10.70 10.89 6.85
CA THR A 143 -12.00 10.71 6.22
C THR A 143 -12.95 10.12 7.25
N THR A 144 -13.72 10.97 7.91
CA THR A 144 -14.91 10.60 8.69
C THR A 144 -16.09 10.28 7.77
N ARG A 145 -15.92 10.35 6.44
CA ARG A 145 -16.89 9.81 5.51
C ARG A 145 -16.94 8.30 5.73
N GLN A 146 -18.05 7.82 6.26
CA GLN A 146 -18.42 6.43 6.15
C GLN A 146 -18.58 6.16 4.64
N PHE A 147 -17.53 5.61 4.02
CA PHE A 147 -17.70 5.02 2.72
C PHE A 147 -18.65 3.84 2.91
N THR A 148 -19.76 3.88 2.24
CA THR A 148 -20.64 2.73 2.13
C THR A 148 -19.93 1.79 1.16
N HIS A 149 -19.61 0.56 1.59
CA HIS A 149 -19.04 -0.49 0.73
C HIS A 149 -20.10 -0.96 -0.31
N ASP A 150 -20.70 -0.01 -1.02
CA ASP A 150 -21.74 -0.32 -2.03
C ASP A 150 -21.15 -0.52 -3.42
N HIS A 151 -19.87 -0.17 -3.63
CA HIS A 151 -19.14 -0.30 -4.90
C HIS A 151 -19.95 0.19 -6.10
N SER A 152 -20.72 1.25 -5.92
CA SER A 152 -21.38 1.95 -7.01
C SER A 152 -20.35 2.70 -7.87
N LEU A 153 -20.74 3.05 -9.11
CA LEU A 153 -19.89 3.87 -10.00
C LEU A 153 -19.43 5.18 -9.35
N GLU A 154 -20.27 5.78 -8.53
CA GLU A 154 -19.97 7.04 -7.84
C GLU A 154 -19.06 6.82 -6.64
N SER A 155 -19.29 5.76 -5.85
CA SER A 155 -18.46 5.38 -4.71
C SER A 155 -17.05 5.00 -5.17
N ASP A 156 -16.91 4.14 -6.19
CA ASP A 156 -15.62 3.72 -6.74
C ASP A 156 -14.82 4.91 -7.28
N ARG A 157 -15.48 5.84 -8.01
CA ARG A 157 -14.83 7.07 -8.47
C ARG A 157 -14.35 7.94 -7.30
N ALA A 158 -15.18 8.08 -6.26
CA ALA A 158 -14.84 8.88 -5.09
C ALA A 158 -13.67 8.26 -4.30
N ALA A 159 -13.65 6.93 -4.15
CA ALA A 159 -12.59 6.21 -3.46
C ALA A 159 -11.25 6.30 -4.23
N ILE A 160 -11.29 6.08 -5.56
CA ILE A 160 -10.11 6.22 -6.43
C ILE A 160 -9.62 7.66 -6.44
N SER A 161 -10.51 8.66 -6.62
CA SER A 161 -10.15 10.07 -6.57
C SER A 161 -9.50 10.40 -5.23
N HIS A 162 -10.05 9.95 -4.10
CA HIS A 162 -9.49 10.22 -2.77
C HIS A 162 -8.07 9.68 -2.60
N HIS A 163 -7.79 8.47 -3.08
CA HIS A 163 -6.46 7.87 -2.98
C HIS A 163 -5.45 8.53 -3.93
N TYR A 164 -5.88 8.84 -5.18
CA TYR A 164 -5.02 9.37 -6.24
C TYR A 164 -5.04 10.90 -6.38
N ASP A 165 -5.86 11.65 -5.61
CA ASP A 165 -5.86 13.13 -5.56
C ASP A 165 -4.64 13.71 -4.79
N VAL A 166 -3.74 12.86 -4.31
CA VAL A 166 -2.37 13.25 -4.00
C VAL A 166 -1.69 13.58 -5.33
N SER A 167 -1.00 14.71 -5.43
CA SER A 167 -0.45 15.22 -6.71
C SER A 167 0.49 14.23 -7.40
N ASN A 168 0.51 14.23 -8.73
CA ASN A 168 1.49 13.44 -9.51
C ASN A 168 2.93 13.72 -9.05
N ASP A 169 3.24 14.96 -8.65
CA ASP A 169 4.58 15.33 -8.18
C ASP A 169 4.97 14.63 -6.89
N PHE A 170 4.03 14.39 -5.98
CA PHE A 170 4.29 13.57 -4.80
C PHE A 170 4.60 12.11 -5.18
N TYR A 171 3.84 11.51 -6.12
CA TYR A 171 4.11 10.14 -6.59
C TYR A 171 5.48 10.00 -7.26
N LYS A 172 5.92 11.01 -8.02
CA LYS A 172 7.24 11.03 -8.69
C LYS A 172 8.40 10.94 -7.71
N LEU A 173 8.23 11.32 -6.45
CA LEU A 173 9.29 11.27 -5.44
C LEU A 173 9.68 9.84 -5.06
N PHE A 174 8.77 8.89 -5.17
CA PHE A 174 9.05 7.53 -4.72
C PHE A 174 8.82 6.44 -5.78
N LEU A 175 8.03 6.69 -6.82
CA LEU A 175 7.86 5.74 -7.93
C LEU A 175 9.10 5.76 -8.86
N ASP A 176 9.13 4.82 -9.79
CA ASP A 176 10.09 4.80 -10.89
C ASP A 176 9.74 5.87 -11.95
N GLU A 177 10.64 6.11 -12.90
CA GLU A 177 10.45 7.08 -13.98
C GLU A 177 9.20 6.83 -14.84
N ARG A 178 8.71 5.57 -14.86
CA ARG A 178 7.51 5.18 -15.59
C ARG A 178 6.24 5.36 -14.79
N MET A 179 6.33 5.81 -13.55
CA MET A 179 5.19 6.00 -12.64
C MET A 179 4.39 4.71 -12.42
N VAL A 180 5.07 3.60 -12.15
CA VAL A 180 4.41 2.32 -11.93
C VAL A 180 4.09 2.14 -10.45
N TYR A 181 2.81 2.27 -10.09
CA TYR A 181 2.32 2.09 -8.71
C TYR A 181 1.73 0.70 -8.51
N SER A 182 2.58 -0.32 -8.68
CA SER A 182 2.25 -1.73 -8.46
C SER A 182 3.53 -2.54 -8.25
N CYS A 183 3.39 -3.82 -7.89
CA CYS A 183 4.50 -4.72 -7.64
C CYS A 183 5.49 -4.77 -8.80
N ALA A 184 6.78 -4.55 -8.54
CA ALA A 184 7.88 -4.74 -9.50
C ALA A 184 8.28 -6.22 -9.57
N TYR A 185 9.13 -6.58 -10.53
CA TYR A 185 9.67 -7.94 -10.71
C TYR A 185 11.20 -7.88 -10.69
N PHE A 186 11.82 -8.40 -9.66
CA PHE A 186 13.27 -8.36 -9.46
C PHE A 186 13.89 -9.66 -9.96
N HIS A 187 14.75 -9.64 -10.97
CA HIS A 187 15.50 -10.81 -11.39
C HIS A 187 16.61 -11.11 -10.39
N THR A 188 17.23 -10.06 -9.84
CA THR A 188 18.27 -10.18 -8.81
C THR A 188 17.95 -9.32 -7.58
N PRO A 189 18.54 -9.62 -6.43
CA PRO A 189 18.42 -8.79 -5.24
C PRO A 189 18.92 -7.35 -5.42
N ASP A 190 19.82 -7.11 -6.34
CA ASP A 190 20.53 -5.84 -6.53
C ASP A 190 19.89 -4.95 -7.62
N ASP A 191 18.80 -5.43 -8.24
CA ASP A 191 18.09 -4.63 -9.26
C ASP A 191 17.55 -3.33 -8.67
N SER A 192 17.72 -2.23 -9.42
CA SER A 192 17.07 -0.96 -9.09
C SER A 192 15.54 -1.05 -9.31
N LEU A 193 14.80 -0.13 -8.72
CA LEU A 193 13.35 -0.08 -8.92
C LEU A 193 13.00 0.15 -10.40
N GLU A 194 13.75 0.99 -11.12
CA GLU A 194 13.57 1.24 -12.56
C GLU A 194 13.74 -0.04 -13.38
N THR A 195 14.79 -0.80 -13.08
CA THR A 195 15.07 -2.10 -13.73
C THR A 195 13.96 -3.09 -13.42
N ALA A 196 13.60 -3.24 -12.15
CA ALA A 196 12.59 -4.19 -11.72
C ALA A 196 11.19 -3.86 -12.26
N GLN A 197 10.82 -2.58 -12.41
CA GLN A 197 9.56 -2.18 -13.03
C GLN A 197 9.56 -2.43 -14.55
N ALA A 198 10.67 -2.17 -15.25
CA ALA A 198 10.81 -2.53 -16.65
C ALA A 198 10.69 -4.06 -16.85
N GLN A 199 11.37 -4.84 -16.03
CA GLN A 199 11.26 -6.32 -16.02
C GLN A 199 9.83 -6.79 -15.79
N LYS A 200 9.07 -6.15 -14.87
CA LYS A 200 7.67 -6.48 -14.61
C LYS A 200 6.79 -6.22 -15.84
N LEU A 201 6.96 -5.09 -16.51
CA LEU A 201 6.19 -4.76 -17.70
C LEU A 201 6.48 -5.77 -18.82
N ASP A 202 7.75 -6.10 -19.02
CA ASP A 202 8.19 -7.10 -20.00
C ASP A 202 7.67 -8.49 -19.68
N HIS A 203 7.75 -8.91 -18.40
CA HIS A 203 7.26 -10.20 -17.94
C HIS A 203 5.75 -10.39 -18.19
N ILE A 204 4.95 -9.34 -17.96
CA ILE A 204 3.52 -9.35 -18.29
C ILE A 204 3.31 -9.50 -19.81
N CYS A 205 4.04 -8.75 -20.63
CA CYS A 205 3.95 -8.86 -22.09
C CYS A 205 4.32 -10.26 -22.58
N ARG A 206 5.37 -10.86 -22.03
CA ARG A 206 5.78 -12.24 -22.34
C ARG A 206 4.74 -13.27 -21.91
N LYS A 207 4.16 -13.16 -20.70
CA LYS A 207 3.09 -14.03 -20.24
C LYS A 207 1.86 -13.95 -21.15
N LEU A 208 1.49 -12.75 -21.57
CA LEU A 208 0.40 -12.52 -22.51
C LEU A 208 0.77 -12.90 -23.96
N ARG A 209 2.06 -13.16 -24.23
CA ARG A 209 2.56 -13.52 -25.59
C ARG A 209 2.12 -12.51 -26.64
N LEU A 210 2.32 -11.22 -26.32
CA LEU A 210 1.93 -10.13 -27.20
C LEU A 210 2.63 -10.23 -28.55
N GLN A 211 1.85 -10.07 -29.63
CA GLN A 211 2.36 -10.08 -31.01
C GLN A 211 2.06 -8.74 -31.70
N PRO A 212 2.93 -8.29 -32.62
CA PRO A 212 2.69 -7.07 -33.39
C PRO A 212 1.32 -7.05 -34.05
N GLY A 213 0.62 -5.90 -33.95
CA GLY A 213 -0.71 -5.69 -34.53
C GLY A 213 -1.88 -6.22 -33.73
N GLU A 214 -1.66 -6.98 -32.63
CA GLU A 214 -2.73 -7.38 -31.71
C GLU A 214 -3.37 -6.18 -31.01
N ARG A 215 -4.63 -6.31 -30.62
CA ARG A 215 -5.37 -5.35 -29.80
C ARG A 215 -5.24 -5.75 -28.34
N PHE A 216 -4.54 -4.92 -27.57
CA PHE A 216 -4.27 -5.12 -26.16
C PHE A 216 -5.07 -4.12 -25.31
N LEU A 217 -5.72 -4.61 -24.23
CA LEU A 217 -6.41 -3.77 -23.24
C LEU A 217 -5.69 -3.85 -21.89
N ASP A 218 -5.50 -2.70 -21.23
CA ASP A 218 -5.06 -2.62 -19.84
C ASP A 218 -6.15 -1.95 -18.98
N ILE A 219 -6.75 -2.72 -18.07
CA ILE A 219 -7.84 -2.26 -17.19
C ILE A 219 -7.22 -1.70 -15.92
N GLY A 220 -7.42 -0.40 -15.67
CA GLY A 220 -6.72 0.30 -14.59
C GLY A 220 -5.29 0.68 -14.96
N CYS A 221 -5.12 1.29 -16.14
CA CYS A 221 -3.81 1.52 -16.76
C CYS A 221 -2.92 2.55 -16.02
N GLY A 222 -3.40 3.18 -14.94
CA GLY A 222 -2.65 4.19 -14.21
C GLY A 222 -2.15 5.32 -15.13
N TRP A 223 -0.89 5.68 -14.99
CA TRP A 223 -0.22 6.70 -15.84
C TRP A 223 0.26 6.16 -17.20
N GLY A 224 -0.27 5.01 -17.65
CA GLY A 224 -0.08 4.48 -18.99
C GLY A 224 1.18 3.64 -19.20
N ALA A 225 1.95 3.31 -18.17
CA ALA A 225 3.22 2.61 -18.32
C ALA A 225 3.09 1.29 -19.10
N MET A 226 2.09 0.46 -18.79
CA MET A 226 1.88 -0.85 -19.41
C MET A 226 1.51 -0.72 -20.91
N VAL A 227 0.57 0.16 -21.25
CA VAL A 227 0.13 0.36 -22.66
C VAL A 227 1.25 0.98 -23.51
N ILE A 228 2.04 1.90 -22.95
CA ILE A 228 3.21 2.49 -23.62
C ILE A 228 4.26 1.42 -23.86
N TRP A 229 4.60 0.64 -22.84
CA TRP A 229 5.60 -0.45 -22.94
C TRP A 229 5.19 -1.48 -24.00
N ALA A 230 3.96 -1.95 -23.94
CA ALA A 230 3.45 -2.95 -24.87
C ALA A 230 3.45 -2.47 -26.31
N ALA A 231 3.02 -1.23 -26.57
CA ALA A 231 3.03 -0.66 -27.91
C ALA A 231 4.45 -0.45 -28.46
N LYS A 232 5.36 0.05 -27.60
CA LYS A 232 6.75 0.36 -27.97
C LYS A 232 7.58 -0.88 -28.25
N HIS A 233 7.49 -1.90 -27.40
CA HIS A 233 8.36 -3.07 -27.45
C HIS A 233 7.76 -4.27 -28.17
N TYR A 234 6.41 -4.38 -28.21
CA TYR A 234 5.72 -5.51 -28.82
C TYR A 234 4.86 -5.14 -30.04
N GLY A 235 4.77 -3.84 -30.39
CA GLY A 235 4.11 -3.38 -31.61
C GLY A 235 2.59 -3.58 -31.62
N VAL A 236 1.94 -3.70 -30.46
CA VAL A 236 0.49 -3.86 -30.34
C VAL A 236 -0.23 -2.52 -30.49
N HIS A 237 -1.55 -2.58 -30.76
CA HIS A 237 -2.46 -1.47 -30.58
C HIS A 237 -3.02 -1.52 -29.16
N ALA A 238 -2.54 -0.65 -28.29
CA ALA A 238 -2.87 -0.68 -26.87
C ALA A 238 -3.99 0.31 -26.51
N HIS A 239 -4.92 -0.17 -25.69
CA HIS A 239 -6.00 0.61 -25.11
C HIS A 239 -5.91 0.54 -23.59
N GLY A 240 -5.82 1.70 -22.93
CA GLY A 240 -5.85 1.80 -21.48
C GLY A 240 -7.14 2.45 -20.99
N ILE A 241 -7.66 2.01 -19.86
CA ILE A 241 -8.78 2.68 -19.19
C ILE A 241 -8.43 2.99 -17.74
N THR A 242 -8.83 4.18 -17.28
CA THR A 242 -8.67 4.64 -15.88
C THR A 242 -9.88 5.44 -15.44
N LEU A 243 -10.07 5.59 -14.12
CA LEU A 243 -11.10 6.47 -13.53
C LEU A 243 -10.53 7.81 -13.01
N SER A 244 -9.19 8.00 -13.02
CA SER A 244 -8.54 9.23 -12.59
C SER A 244 -8.26 10.16 -13.78
N LYS A 245 -8.68 11.43 -13.66
CA LYS A 245 -8.40 12.47 -14.67
C LYS A 245 -6.94 12.84 -14.71
N GLU A 246 -6.27 12.86 -13.56
CA GLU A 246 -4.85 13.17 -13.41
C GLU A 246 -4.00 12.11 -14.09
N GLN A 247 -4.33 10.83 -13.89
CA GLN A 247 -3.68 9.71 -14.58
C GLN A 247 -3.88 9.80 -16.08
N LEU A 248 -5.11 10.08 -16.55
CA LEU A 248 -5.40 10.23 -17.98
C LEU A 248 -4.58 11.36 -18.61
N ALA A 249 -4.51 12.53 -17.96
CA ALA A 249 -3.77 13.68 -18.47
C ALA A 249 -2.27 13.37 -18.61
N GLU A 250 -1.66 12.80 -17.57
CA GLU A 250 -0.24 12.41 -17.56
C GLU A 250 0.04 11.29 -18.58
N ALA A 251 -0.83 10.27 -18.67
CA ALA A 251 -0.69 9.19 -19.64
C ALA A 251 -0.69 9.72 -21.08
N ASN A 252 -1.60 10.63 -21.41
CA ASN A 252 -1.65 11.24 -22.75
C ASN A 252 -0.41 12.10 -23.05
N ALA A 253 0.10 12.84 -22.06
CA ALA A 253 1.34 13.60 -22.22
C ALA A 253 2.53 12.68 -22.52
N ARG A 254 2.64 11.55 -21.82
CA ARG A 254 3.69 10.54 -22.01
C ARG A 254 3.57 9.83 -23.36
N ILE A 255 2.35 9.45 -23.77
CA ILE A 255 2.09 8.87 -25.10
C ILE A 255 2.54 9.82 -26.20
N ALA A 256 2.25 11.13 -26.05
CA ALA A 256 2.67 12.15 -27.02
C ALA A 256 4.20 12.31 -27.03
N ALA A 257 4.85 12.33 -25.87
CA ALA A 257 6.30 12.43 -25.78
C ALA A 257 7.04 11.25 -26.42
N GLU A 258 6.44 10.05 -26.38
CA GLU A 258 6.96 8.82 -27.01
C GLU A 258 6.56 8.66 -28.49
N GLY A 259 5.72 9.56 -29.04
CA GLY A 259 5.25 9.49 -30.42
C GLY A 259 4.35 8.30 -30.74
N LEU A 260 3.57 7.85 -29.75
CA LEU A 260 2.76 6.60 -29.82
C LEU A 260 1.26 6.85 -30.02
N GLN A 261 0.82 8.06 -30.40
CA GLN A 261 -0.60 8.45 -30.49
C GLN A 261 -1.39 7.58 -31.48
N ASP A 262 -0.73 7.06 -32.50
CA ASP A 262 -1.37 6.18 -33.51
C ASP A 262 -1.57 4.74 -33.01
N ARG A 263 -0.90 4.34 -31.93
CA ARG A 263 -0.93 2.96 -31.40
C ARG A 263 -1.50 2.83 -30.01
N VAL A 264 -1.47 3.92 -29.21
CA VAL A 264 -1.90 3.91 -27.81
C VAL A 264 -3.03 4.90 -27.62
N LYS A 265 -4.13 4.43 -27.06
CA LYS A 265 -5.26 5.23 -26.62
C LYS A 265 -5.53 5.01 -25.15
N VAL A 266 -5.71 6.07 -24.37
CA VAL A 266 -6.17 6.00 -22.96
C VAL A 266 -7.48 6.76 -22.80
N GLU A 267 -8.44 6.19 -22.07
CA GLU A 267 -9.77 6.77 -21.86
C GLU A 267 -10.14 6.81 -20.37
N LEU A 268 -10.88 7.87 -20.01
CA LEU A 268 -11.57 7.92 -18.72
C LEU A 268 -12.82 7.06 -18.80
N ARG A 269 -12.71 5.80 -18.46
CA ARG A 269 -13.77 4.81 -18.64
C ARG A 269 -13.76 3.76 -17.52
N ASP A 270 -14.97 3.40 -17.06
CA ASP A 270 -15.17 2.26 -16.18
C ASP A 270 -15.21 0.95 -16.98
N TYR A 271 -14.67 -0.14 -16.40
CA TYR A 271 -14.65 -1.46 -17.04
C TYR A 271 -16.07 -1.96 -17.38
N ARG A 272 -17.08 -1.59 -16.58
CA ARG A 272 -18.50 -1.94 -16.79
C ARG A 272 -19.06 -1.34 -18.09
N ALA A 273 -18.47 -0.24 -18.54
CA ALA A 273 -18.85 0.44 -19.78
C ALA A 273 -18.07 -0.03 -21.03
N LEU A 274 -17.25 -1.07 -20.91
CA LEU A 274 -16.60 -1.68 -22.07
C LEU A 274 -17.67 -2.31 -22.98
N GLU A 275 -17.57 -2.06 -24.28
CA GLU A 275 -18.54 -2.51 -25.28
C GLU A 275 -17.94 -3.56 -26.22
N GLY A 276 -18.83 -4.26 -26.94
CA GLY A 276 -18.45 -5.27 -27.93
C GLY A 276 -18.20 -6.65 -27.33
N GLU A 277 -17.99 -7.63 -28.22
CA GLU A 277 -17.64 -9.00 -27.91
C GLU A 277 -16.39 -9.39 -28.71
N GLY A 278 -15.44 -10.07 -28.08
CA GLY A 278 -14.22 -10.52 -28.74
C GLY A 278 -13.41 -9.37 -29.39
N VAL A 279 -13.32 -8.24 -28.70
CA VAL A 279 -12.67 -7.02 -29.20
C VAL A 279 -11.16 -7.08 -29.09
N TYR A 280 -10.65 -7.67 -27.98
CA TYR A 280 -9.23 -7.65 -27.63
C TYR A 280 -8.62 -9.05 -27.74
N ASP A 281 -7.39 -9.11 -28.25
CA ASP A 281 -6.61 -10.33 -28.33
C ASP A 281 -6.04 -10.69 -26.95
N LYS A 282 -5.63 -9.67 -26.19
CA LYS A 282 -4.98 -9.81 -24.88
C LYS A 282 -5.50 -8.72 -23.93
N ILE A 283 -5.58 -9.07 -22.65
CA ILE A 283 -6.00 -8.15 -21.58
C ILE A 283 -5.06 -8.29 -20.39
N SER A 284 -4.67 -7.17 -19.80
CA SER A 284 -4.08 -7.09 -18.46
C SER A 284 -4.97 -6.30 -17.51
N SER A 285 -4.87 -6.60 -16.22
CA SER A 285 -5.43 -5.81 -15.14
C SER A 285 -4.49 -5.95 -13.95
N VAL A 286 -3.91 -4.83 -13.49
CA VAL A 286 -2.85 -4.83 -12.50
C VAL A 286 -3.21 -3.91 -11.33
N GLY A 287 -3.41 -4.49 -10.13
CA GLY A 287 -3.76 -3.74 -8.91
C GLY A 287 -5.13 -3.08 -9.04
N MET A 288 -6.11 -3.79 -9.62
CA MET A 288 -7.41 -3.23 -9.92
C MET A 288 -8.57 -4.03 -9.30
N PHE A 289 -8.51 -5.36 -9.27
CA PHE A 289 -9.65 -6.15 -8.79
C PHE A 289 -9.90 -5.93 -7.28
N GLU A 290 -8.92 -5.49 -6.53
CA GLU A 290 -9.02 -5.09 -5.12
C GLU A 290 -10.00 -3.92 -4.90
N HIS A 291 -10.20 -3.11 -5.94
CA HIS A 291 -11.11 -1.96 -5.94
C HIS A 291 -12.49 -2.29 -6.53
N VAL A 292 -12.67 -3.47 -7.10
CA VAL A 292 -13.94 -3.92 -7.71
C VAL A 292 -14.97 -4.24 -6.64
N GLY A 293 -14.53 -4.71 -5.46
CA GLY A 293 -15.38 -5.26 -4.42
C GLY A 293 -15.78 -6.72 -4.69
N LEU A 294 -15.80 -7.53 -3.63
CA LEU A 294 -16.04 -8.98 -3.75
C LEU A 294 -17.37 -9.30 -4.42
N ALA A 295 -18.41 -8.51 -4.13
CA ALA A 295 -19.75 -8.69 -4.72
C ALA A 295 -19.78 -8.48 -6.25
N ASN A 296 -18.87 -7.70 -6.80
CA ASN A 296 -18.81 -7.33 -8.21
C ASN A 296 -17.83 -8.19 -9.04
N LEU A 297 -17.05 -9.07 -8.43
CA LEU A 297 -16.04 -9.88 -9.12
C LEU A 297 -16.64 -10.75 -10.22
N ALA A 298 -17.86 -11.27 -10.03
CA ALA A 298 -18.56 -12.04 -11.06
C ALA A 298 -18.85 -11.19 -12.32
N GLN A 299 -19.33 -9.95 -12.14
CA GLN A 299 -19.58 -9.01 -13.22
C GLN A 299 -18.27 -8.59 -13.91
N TYR A 300 -17.22 -8.35 -13.13
CA TYR A 300 -15.90 -8.01 -13.63
C TYR A 300 -15.37 -9.13 -14.55
N ASN A 301 -15.35 -10.37 -14.08
CA ASN A 301 -14.89 -11.52 -14.85
C ASN A 301 -15.73 -11.74 -16.11
N ALA A 302 -17.06 -11.61 -16.03
CA ALA A 302 -17.96 -11.72 -17.17
C ALA A 302 -17.69 -10.62 -18.20
N THR A 303 -17.41 -9.39 -17.77
CA THR A 303 -17.09 -8.28 -18.69
C THR A 303 -15.77 -8.55 -19.41
N VAL A 304 -14.72 -8.94 -18.68
CA VAL A 304 -13.41 -9.27 -19.27
C VAL A 304 -13.56 -10.44 -20.26
N HIS A 305 -14.27 -11.51 -19.87
CA HIS A 305 -14.53 -12.64 -20.75
C HIS A 305 -15.25 -12.23 -22.04
N ARG A 306 -16.27 -11.38 -21.95
CA ARG A 306 -17.03 -10.91 -23.11
C ARG A 306 -16.18 -10.15 -24.11
N VAL A 307 -15.35 -9.22 -23.65
CA VAL A 307 -14.55 -8.37 -24.54
C VAL A 307 -13.25 -9.03 -25.03
N LEU A 308 -12.79 -10.11 -24.40
CA LEU A 308 -11.64 -10.90 -24.84
C LEU A 308 -12.04 -11.86 -25.98
N LYS A 309 -11.21 -11.99 -27.02
CA LYS A 309 -11.43 -12.96 -28.11
C LYS A 309 -11.37 -14.40 -27.58
N PRO A 310 -12.07 -15.37 -28.25
CA PRO A 310 -11.86 -16.80 -28.00
C PRO A 310 -10.37 -17.15 -28.12
N ASN A 311 -9.82 -17.94 -27.20
CA ASN A 311 -8.39 -18.25 -27.02
C ASN A 311 -7.50 -17.04 -26.68
N GLY A 312 -8.07 -15.85 -26.48
CA GLY A 312 -7.33 -14.70 -25.97
C GLY A 312 -6.82 -14.95 -24.56
N LEU A 313 -5.76 -14.22 -24.16
CA LEU A 313 -5.16 -14.34 -22.84
C LEU A 313 -5.50 -13.12 -21.96
N PHE A 314 -5.80 -13.41 -20.72
CA PHE A 314 -6.05 -12.44 -19.66
C PHE A 314 -5.08 -12.65 -18.52
N LEU A 315 -4.34 -11.62 -18.12
CA LEU A 315 -3.50 -11.61 -16.94
C LEU A 315 -4.13 -10.72 -15.88
N ASN A 316 -4.54 -11.35 -14.77
CA ASN A 316 -5.06 -10.67 -13.58
C ASN A 316 -3.98 -10.65 -12.50
N HIS A 317 -3.50 -9.47 -12.14
CA HIS A 317 -2.44 -9.28 -11.15
C HIS A 317 -2.98 -8.46 -9.99
N GLY A 318 -2.99 -9.02 -8.80
CA GLY A 318 -3.51 -8.28 -7.64
C GLY A 318 -3.20 -8.92 -6.30
N ILE A 319 -3.51 -8.14 -5.26
CA ILE A 319 -3.26 -8.46 -3.86
C ILE A 319 -4.35 -9.42 -3.37
N THR A 320 -3.94 -10.38 -2.55
CA THR A 320 -4.83 -11.38 -1.94
C THR A 320 -4.56 -11.48 -0.44
N HIS A 321 -5.48 -12.10 0.28
CA HIS A 321 -5.38 -12.32 1.71
C HIS A 321 -5.40 -13.83 2.02
N GLU A 322 -4.96 -14.23 3.21
CA GLU A 322 -4.97 -15.65 3.62
C GLU A 322 -6.35 -16.13 4.08
N GLU A 323 -7.20 -15.22 4.58
CA GLU A 323 -8.53 -15.54 5.11
C GLU A 323 -9.63 -15.37 4.07
N ASP A 324 -10.78 -16.03 4.29
CA ASP A 324 -11.94 -15.91 3.43
C ASP A 324 -12.62 -14.56 3.63
N GLY A 325 -12.73 -13.79 2.55
CA GLY A 325 -13.40 -12.50 2.54
C GLY A 325 -12.65 -11.41 3.31
N TRP A 326 -13.26 -10.22 3.37
CA TRP A 326 -12.66 -9.06 4.04
C TRP A 326 -13.25 -8.87 5.44
N GLN A 327 -12.53 -9.33 6.47
CA GLN A 327 -12.97 -9.23 7.86
C GLN A 327 -12.51 -7.91 8.51
N LYS A 328 -13.34 -7.39 9.44
CA LYS A 328 -12.96 -6.21 10.24
C LYS A 328 -11.93 -6.60 11.29
N THR A 329 -10.68 -6.35 10.99
CA THR A 329 -9.55 -6.43 11.93
C THR A 329 -9.00 -5.04 12.19
N VAL A 330 -8.06 -4.91 13.12
CA VAL A 330 -7.39 -3.61 13.37
C VAL A 330 -6.61 -3.16 12.14
N ASP A 331 -6.01 -4.09 11.41
CA ASP A 331 -5.20 -3.80 10.24
C ASP A 331 -6.07 -3.39 9.05
N THR A 332 -7.19 -4.07 8.82
CA THR A 332 -8.17 -3.68 7.79
C THR A 332 -8.84 -2.35 8.13
N GLU A 333 -9.12 -2.07 9.41
CA GLU A 333 -9.63 -0.77 9.84
C GLU A 333 -8.63 0.36 9.53
N PHE A 334 -7.34 0.12 9.77
CA PHE A 334 -6.30 1.08 9.43
C PHE A 334 -6.25 1.36 7.92
N ILE A 335 -6.21 0.30 7.09
CA ILE A 335 -6.18 0.42 5.62
C ILE A 335 -7.41 1.16 5.11
N ASN A 336 -8.61 0.76 5.53
CA ASN A 336 -9.86 1.36 5.08
C ASN A 336 -10.03 2.80 5.56
N ARG A 337 -9.47 3.14 6.72
CA ARG A 337 -9.60 4.50 7.28
C ARG A 337 -8.66 5.50 6.64
N TYR A 338 -7.43 5.11 6.27
CA TYR A 338 -6.37 6.04 5.91
C TYR A 338 -5.84 5.91 4.49
N VAL A 339 -6.06 4.76 3.83
CA VAL A 339 -5.41 4.47 2.54
C VAL A 339 -6.40 4.06 1.46
N PHE A 340 -7.13 2.97 1.64
CA PHE A 340 -8.08 2.43 0.66
C PHE A 340 -9.46 2.22 1.28
N PRO A 341 -10.33 3.24 1.25
CA PRO A 341 -11.62 3.20 1.95
C PRO A 341 -12.53 2.03 1.57
N ASP A 342 -12.45 1.56 0.30
CA ASP A 342 -13.31 0.51 -0.23
C ASP A 342 -12.50 -0.72 -0.72
N GLY A 343 -11.23 -0.87 -0.32
CA GLY A 343 -10.43 -2.03 -0.69
C GLY A 343 -10.90 -3.29 0.01
N GLU A 344 -11.18 -4.34 -0.75
CA GLU A 344 -11.55 -5.67 -0.26
C GLU A 344 -10.63 -6.73 -0.88
N LEU A 345 -10.10 -7.61 -0.04
CA LEU A 345 -9.23 -8.71 -0.46
C LEU A 345 -9.87 -10.06 -0.17
N ASP A 346 -9.51 -11.06 -0.96
CA ASP A 346 -9.92 -12.43 -0.79
C ASP A 346 -8.76 -13.40 -1.09
N ARG A 347 -8.97 -14.68 -0.88
CA ARG A 347 -7.98 -15.72 -1.20
C ARG A 347 -7.76 -15.83 -2.70
N VAL A 348 -6.54 -16.17 -3.08
CA VAL A 348 -6.19 -16.43 -4.49
C VAL A 348 -7.05 -17.55 -5.09
N SER A 349 -7.44 -18.56 -4.31
CA SER A 349 -8.31 -19.65 -4.73
C SER A 349 -9.72 -19.16 -5.11
N HIS A 350 -10.27 -18.19 -4.38
CA HIS A 350 -11.59 -17.62 -4.70
C HIS A 350 -11.53 -16.75 -5.95
N VAL A 351 -10.46 -15.97 -6.13
CA VAL A 351 -10.24 -15.21 -7.38
C VAL A 351 -10.21 -16.16 -8.58
N GLN A 352 -9.44 -17.26 -8.49
CA GLN A 352 -9.37 -18.29 -9.53
C GLN A 352 -10.74 -18.93 -9.79
N SER A 353 -11.46 -19.36 -8.73
CA SER A 353 -12.79 -19.94 -8.84
C SER A 353 -13.79 -18.99 -9.53
N GLY A 354 -13.72 -17.68 -9.25
CA GLY A 354 -14.51 -16.67 -9.92
C GLY A 354 -14.17 -16.54 -11.42
N MET A 355 -12.90 -16.65 -11.79
CA MET A 355 -12.46 -16.68 -13.19
C MET A 355 -12.94 -17.95 -13.90
N GLU A 356 -12.81 -19.14 -13.27
CA GLU A 356 -13.29 -20.40 -13.82
C GLU A 356 -14.82 -20.40 -14.01
N ALA A 357 -15.57 -19.85 -13.06
CA ALA A 357 -17.02 -19.67 -13.16
C ALA A 357 -17.41 -18.79 -14.37
N ALA A 358 -16.59 -17.81 -14.71
CA ALA A 358 -16.73 -16.99 -15.92
C ALA A 358 -16.16 -17.67 -17.20
N ARG A 359 -15.88 -18.99 -17.16
CA ARG A 359 -15.39 -19.79 -18.28
C ARG A 359 -13.97 -19.50 -18.75
N PHE A 360 -13.13 -18.94 -17.88
CA PHE A 360 -11.70 -18.92 -18.12
C PHE A 360 -11.07 -20.28 -17.81
N GLU A 361 -9.96 -20.57 -18.48
CA GLU A 361 -9.06 -21.68 -18.14
C GLU A 361 -7.77 -21.10 -17.55
N ILE A 362 -7.48 -21.45 -16.31
CA ILE A 362 -6.28 -20.99 -15.62
C ILE A 362 -5.05 -21.66 -16.24
N GLN A 363 -4.11 -20.87 -16.74
CA GLN A 363 -2.91 -21.32 -17.43
C GLN A 363 -1.66 -21.27 -16.54
N ASP A 364 -1.59 -20.27 -15.65
CA ASP A 364 -0.46 -20.05 -14.75
C ASP A 364 -0.87 -19.22 -13.53
N VAL A 365 -0.22 -19.51 -12.39
CA VAL A 365 -0.39 -18.71 -11.16
C VAL A 365 1.00 -18.51 -10.54
N GLU A 366 1.49 -17.29 -10.52
CA GLU A 366 2.79 -16.93 -9.98
C GLU A 366 2.66 -16.04 -8.76
N ASN A 367 3.35 -16.40 -7.66
CA ASN A 367 3.39 -15.64 -6.43
C ASN A 367 4.53 -14.60 -6.48
N LEU A 368 4.19 -13.33 -6.32
CA LEU A 368 5.15 -12.23 -6.31
C LEU A 368 5.29 -11.54 -4.95
N ARG A 369 4.90 -12.19 -3.88
CA ARG A 369 4.84 -11.63 -2.54
C ARG A 369 6.16 -10.94 -2.11
N ILE A 370 7.29 -11.60 -2.29
CA ILE A 370 8.59 -11.05 -1.92
C ILE A 370 9.00 -9.90 -2.84
N HIS A 371 8.60 -9.93 -4.11
CA HIS A 371 8.82 -8.82 -5.03
C HIS A 371 8.08 -7.56 -4.55
N TYR A 372 6.86 -7.71 -4.03
CA TYR A 372 6.12 -6.54 -3.54
C TYR A 372 6.67 -6.00 -2.23
N ALA A 373 7.08 -6.87 -1.31
CA ALA A 373 7.79 -6.45 -0.11
C ALA A 373 9.01 -5.59 -0.45
N ARG A 374 9.81 -6.00 -1.44
CA ARG A 374 10.97 -5.24 -1.93
C ARG A 374 10.58 -3.92 -2.58
N THR A 375 9.57 -3.94 -3.44
CA THR A 375 9.04 -2.74 -4.09
C THR A 375 8.66 -1.68 -3.05
N LEU A 376 7.91 -2.08 -2.03
CA LEU A 376 7.49 -1.21 -0.93
C LEU A 376 8.69 -0.65 -0.14
N ARG A 377 9.72 -1.45 0.10
CA ARG A 377 10.95 -0.97 0.75
C ARG A 377 11.68 0.08 -0.09
N HIS A 378 11.74 -0.09 -1.42
CA HIS A 378 12.28 0.94 -2.31
C HIS A 378 11.46 2.23 -2.24
N TRP A 379 10.12 2.13 -2.25
CA TRP A 379 9.26 3.30 -2.14
C TRP A 379 9.44 4.03 -0.82
N VAL A 380 9.50 3.31 0.31
CA VAL A 380 9.75 3.93 1.63
C VAL A 380 11.09 4.64 1.65
N SER A 381 12.17 3.98 1.21
CA SER A 381 13.51 4.56 1.19
C SER A 381 13.58 5.83 0.33
N ARG A 382 12.94 5.84 -0.85
CA ARG A 382 12.87 7.01 -1.72
C ARG A 382 12.04 8.12 -1.08
N LEU A 383 10.87 7.81 -0.53
CA LEU A 383 10.03 8.80 0.13
C LEU A 383 10.75 9.43 1.33
N GLU A 384 11.49 8.65 2.11
CA GLU A 384 12.31 9.16 3.23
C GLU A 384 13.44 10.07 2.75
N SER A 385 14.10 9.74 1.64
CA SER A 385 15.18 10.57 1.08
C SER A 385 14.69 11.90 0.49
N HIS A 386 13.40 12.03 0.18
CA HIS A 386 12.77 13.24 -0.36
C HIS A 386 11.78 13.88 0.62
N HIS A 387 11.96 13.71 1.95
CA HIS A 387 11.04 14.22 2.97
C HIS A 387 10.71 15.71 2.80
N ASP A 388 11.71 16.56 2.68
CA ASP A 388 11.51 18.02 2.59
C ASP A 388 10.75 18.42 1.35
N GLU A 389 11.01 17.77 0.22
CA GLU A 389 10.28 17.96 -1.04
C GLU A 389 8.86 17.43 -0.94
N ALA A 390 8.66 16.25 -0.35
CA ALA A 390 7.36 15.65 -0.16
C ALA A 390 6.42 16.56 0.66
N THR A 391 6.95 17.22 1.69
CA THR A 391 6.17 18.14 2.54
C THR A 391 5.84 19.48 1.87
N MET A 392 6.42 19.78 0.71
CA MET A 392 5.95 20.88 -0.15
C MET A 392 4.69 20.53 -0.95
N HIS A 393 4.48 19.24 -1.24
CA HIS A 393 3.34 18.76 -2.03
C HIS A 393 2.18 18.27 -1.16
N VAL A 394 2.47 17.74 0.02
CA VAL A 394 1.46 17.19 0.94
C VAL A 394 1.73 17.65 2.39
N SER A 395 0.74 17.50 3.27
CA SER A 395 0.95 17.77 4.69
C SER A 395 1.92 16.75 5.32
N GLU A 396 2.63 17.14 6.38
CA GLU A 396 3.46 16.24 7.18
C GLU A 396 2.67 15.00 7.65
N ALA A 397 1.40 15.17 7.99
CA ALA A 397 0.54 14.06 8.39
C ALA A 397 0.29 13.09 7.22
N THR A 398 0.05 13.59 6.01
CA THR A 398 -0.10 12.77 4.81
C THR A 398 1.19 12.02 4.50
N TYR A 399 2.35 12.69 4.53
CA TYR A 399 3.65 12.02 4.39
C TYR A 399 3.80 10.87 5.38
N ARG A 400 3.48 11.09 6.67
CA ARG A 400 3.57 10.06 7.73
C ARG A 400 2.62 8.90 7.51
N VAL A 401 1.41 9.16 6.99
CA VAL A 401 0.46 8.09 6.63
C VAL A 401 1.06 7.20 5.54
N TRP A 402 1.57 7.78 4.46
CA TRP A 402 2.16 7.03 3.35
C TRP A 402 3.39 6.24 3.78
N ARG A 403 4.29 6.87 4.54
CA ARG A 403 5.49 6.22 5.08
C ARG A 403 5.13 5.00 5.94
N LEU A 404 4.21 5.18 6.89
CA LEU A 404 3.77 4.10 7.79
C LEU A 404 3.05 3.00 7.04
N TYR A 405 2.14 3.36 6.14
CA TYR A 405 1.38 2.41 5.32
C TYR A 405 2.31 1.52 4.49
N MET A 406 3.21 2.11 3.70
CA MET A 406 4.10 1.33 2.83
C MET A 406 5.06 0.45 3.65
N ALA A 407 5.58 0.95 4.79
CA ALA A 407 6.45 0.16 5.66
C ALA A 407 5.71 -1.01 6.33
N ALA A 408 4.49 -0.78 6.84
CA ALA A 408 3.67 -1.83 7.43
C ALA A 408 3.28 -2.89 6.38
N SER A 409 2.88 -2.45 5.17
CA SER A 409 2.55 -3.35 4.06
C SER A 409 3.76 -4.20 3.65
N ALA A 410 4.97 -3.64 3.62
CA ALA A 410 6.19 -4.42 3.33
C ALA A 410 6.35 -5.56 4.33
N LEU A 411 6.16 -5.32 5.61
CA LEU A 411 6.24 -6.35 6.66
C LEU A 411 5.12 -7.40 6.53
N GLU A 412 3.90 -7.00 6.18
CA GLU A 412 2.79 -7.95 5.96
C GLU A 412 3.06 -8.87 4.76
N PHE A 413 3.65 -8.35 3.67
CA PHE A 413 4.10 -9.19 2.57
C PHE A 413 5.29 -10.07 2.95
N GLU A 414 6.22 -9.61 3.78
CA GLU A 414 7.35 -10.41 4.27
C GLU A 414 6.90 -11.56 5.20
N SER A 415 5.95 -11.29 6.09
CA SER A 415 5.42 -12.27 7.04
C SER A 415 4.51 -13.32 6.39
N GLY A 416 3.87 -12.99 5.26
CA GLY A 416 2.96 -13.86 4.54
C GLY A 416 1.48 -13.63 4.84
N GLY A 417 1.11 -12.68 5.70
CA GLY A 417 -0.29 -12.36 5.98
C GLY A 417 -1.05 -11.82 4.76
N THR A 418 -0.31 -11.23 3.81
CA THR A 418 -0.85 -10.74 2.54
C THR A 418 -0.05 -11.31 1.38
N GLY A 419 -0.74 -11.76 0.33
CA GLY A 419 -0.16 -12.29 -0.91
C GLY A 419 -0.37 -11.35 -2.09
N ILE A 420 0.32 -11.59 -3.19
CA ILE A 420 0.06 -10.96 -4.48
C ILE A 420 0.41 -11.95 -5.58
N TYR A 421 -0.47 -12.06 -6.58
CA TYR A 421 -0.32 -13.07 -7.62
C TYR A 421 -0.55 -12.50 -9.00
N GLN A 422 0.13 -13.08 -9.99
CA GLN A 422 -0.23 -12.99 -11.40
C GLN A 422 -0.95 -14.28 -11.79
N ILE A 423 -2.22 -14.15 -12.19
CA ILE A 423 -3.05 -15.26 -12.68
C ILE A 423 -3.21 -15.07 -14.18
N LEU A 424 -2.58 -15.95 -14.97
CA LEU A 424 -2.75 -16.00 -16.42
C LEU A 424 -3.88 -16.98 -16.74
N ALA A 425 -4.85 -16.54 -17.53
CA ALA A 425 -5.96 -17.35 -17.96
C ALA A 425 -6.27 -17.15 -19.44
N SER A 426 -6.93 -18.11 -20.07
CA SER A 426 -7.42 -18.01 -21.44
C SER A 426 -8.94 -18.06 -21.50
N ARG A 427 -9.54 -17.32 -22.43
CA ARG A 427 -10.97 -17.45 -22.73
C ARG A 427 -11.20 -18.78 -23.48
N ARG A 428 -11.95 -19.69 -22.86
CA ARG A 428 -12.38 -20.93 -23.54
C ARG A 428 -13.29 -20.60 -24.72
N PRO A 429 -13.05 -21.18 -25.93
CA PRO A 429 -13.99 -21.06 -27.02
C PRO A 429 -15.32 -21.83 -26.71
N ASP A 430 -16.37 -21.46 -27.42
CA ASP A 430 -17.69 -22.10 -27.19
C ASP A 430 -17.73 -23.53 -27.66
N ALA A 431 -16.95 -23.89 -28.67
CA ALA A 431 -16.91 -25.24 -29.25
C ALA A 431 -15.61 -25.99 -28.91
N ARG A 432 -15.74 -27.31 -28.70
CA ARG A 432 -14.59 -28.25 -28.56
C ARG A 432 -14.17 -28.79 -29.93
N PRO A 433 -12.90 -29.22 -30.14
CA PRO A 433 -11.80 -29.21 -29.16
C PRO A 433 -11.25 -27.81 -28.94
N TYR A 434 -10.75 -27.58 -27.70
CA TYR A 434 -10.07 -26.30 -27.36
C TYR A 434 -8.64 -26.33 -27.92
N SER A 435 -8.21 -25.21 -28.52
CA SER A 435 -6.80 -24.99 -28.82
C SER A 435 -6.04 -24.64 -27.53
N GLN A 436 -4.77 -25.00 -27.49
CA GLN A 436 -3.89 -24.58 -26.39
C GLN A 436 -3.25 -23.23 -26.73
N PRO A 437 -3.64 -22.13 -26.06
CA PRO A 437 -3.14 -20.79 -26.41
C PRO A 437 -1.76 -20.48 -25.84
N VAL A 438 -1.19 -21.39 -25.04
CA VAL A 438 0.12 -21.26 -24.40
C VAL A 438 1.02 -22.46 -24.73
N PRO A 439 2.35 -22.30 -24.77
CA PRO A 439 3.31 -23.42 -24.96
C PRO A 439 3.18 -24.48 -23.86
N LEU A 440 3.69 -25.68 -24.14
CA LEU A 440 3.73 -26.79 -23.18
C LEU A 440 4.62 -26.48 -21.95
N THR A 441 5.61 -25.64 -22.11
CA THR A 441 6.51 -25.24 -21.03
C THR A 441 6.49 -23.72 -20.87
N ARG A 442 7.00 -23.25 -19.72
CA ARG A 442 7.17 -21.81 -19.44
C ARG A 442 8.60 -21.30 -19.70
N GLN A 443 9.41 -22.09 -20.40
CA GLN A 443 10.82 -21.77 -20.65
C GLN A 443 10.98 -20.42 -21.36
N ASP A 444 10.05 -20.08 -22.26
CA ASP A 444 10.00 -18.81 -23.00
C ASP A 444 9.80 -17.56 -22.11
N LEU A 445 9.37 -17.71 -20.87
CA LEU A 445 9.17 -16.59 -19.95
C LEU A 445 10.47 -16.14 -19.25
N TYR A 446 11.48 -17.00 -19.21
CA TYR A 446 12.70 -16.81 -18.41
C TYR A 446 13.99 -16.73 -19.25
N VAL A 447 13.85 -16.53 -20.55
CA VAL A 447 14.98 -16.42 -21.51
C VAL A 447 15.27 -14.97 -21.82
#